data_040b5fff9973818bbdd43753ceb02a2f
#
_entry.id   040b5fff9973818bbdd43753ceb02a2f
#
_cell.length_a   1.000
_cell.length_b   1.000
_cell.length_c   1.000
_cell.angle_alpha   90.00
_cell.angle_beta   90.00
_cell.angle_gamma   90.00
#
_symmetry.space_group_name_H-M   'P 1'
#
loop_
_entity.id
_entity.type
_entity.pdbx_description
1 polymer ?
#
loop_
_entity_poly.entity_id
_entity_poly.type
_entity_poly.pdbx_seq_one_letter_code
_entity_poly.pdbx_strand_id
1 'polypeptide(L)'
;MHSASVWVSSLTMAAASGWFAATMLAQPATSKEPRFPQLTMDQLNEAQKPLGEQIMKVSSVGLGGPYNPMIRSPVLGQRLYDLFYYLRWQTSVPTKLNEFAILIIGRQWRSQVEWYAHAPLAAKAGLSPDIIAELKASKRPSNMAEDEAVVYDFVTELTTTQKVSDETYAQAKKVFNDQQIVDLTAVAGNYVMVAMMLAMAEETVPPDKEPPFKVGEK
;
A
#
# COMPACT_ATOMS: atom_id res chain seq x y z
N MET A 1 -89.94 -40.42 -5.74
CA MET A 1 -89.27 -39.20 -5.27
C MET A 1 -88.03 -39.67 -4.51
N HIS A 2 -86.90 -39.79 -5.17
CA HIS A 2 -85.66 -40.24 -4.53
C HIS A 2 -84.57 -39.20 -4.73
N SER A 3 -84.09 -38.70 -3.65
CA SER A 3 -83.02 -37.71 -3.57
C SER A 3 -81.70 -38.47 -3.41
N ALA A 4 -80.80 -38.35 -4.36
CA ALA A 4 -79.47 -38.97 -4.31
C ALA A 4 -78.43 -37.88 -3.80
N SER A 5 -77.80 -38.17 -2.66
CA SER A 5 -76.75 -37.37 -2.11
C SER A 5 -75.41 -37.76 -2.71
N VAL A 6 -74.70 -36.74 -3.30
CA VAL A 6 -73.38 -36.90 -3.87
C VAL A 6 -72.39 -36.51 -2.79
N TRP A 7 -71.43 -37.41 -2.44
CA TRP A 7 -70.34 -37.18 -1.58
C TRP A 7 -69.17 -36.65 -2.43
N VAL A 8 -68.69 -35.42 -2.12
CA VAL A 8 -67.48 -34.85 -2.71
C VAL A 8 -66.34 -35.06 -1.73
N SER A 9 -65.37 -35.88 -2.10
CA SER A 9 -64.15 -36.09 -1.34
C SER A 9 -63.11 -35.01 -1.67
N SER A 10 -62.78 -34.20 -0.69
CA SER A 10 -61.72 -33.20 -0.82
C SER A 10 -60.36 -33.81 -0.59
N LEU A 11 -59.54 -33.90 -1.64
CA LEU A 11 -58.10 -34.22 -1.52
C LEU A 11 -57.37 -32.92 -1.13
N THR A 12 -56.78 -32.88 0.07
CA THR A 12 -55.86 -31.86 0.50
C THR A 12 -54.44 -32.26 0.00
N MET A 13 -53.94 -31.51 -0.99
CA MET A 13 -52.53 -31.56 -1.39
C MET A 13 -51.71 -30.76 -0.40
N ALA A 14 -50.84 -31.42 0.35
CA ALA A 14 -49.80 -30.77 1.16
C ALA A 14 -48.62 -30.38 0.24
N ALA A 15 -48.46 -29.11 0.00
CA ALA A 15 -47.27 -28.57 -0.70
C ALA A 15 -46.09 -28.51 0.27
N ALA A 16 -45.13 -29.40 0.10
CA ALA A 16 -43.85 -29.38 0.78
C ALA A 16 -42.97 -28.30 0.10
N SER A 17 -42.89 -27.10 0.69
CA SER A 17 -41.95 -26.05 0.30
C SER A 17 -40.56 -26.39 0.80
N GLY A 18 -39.76 -27.05 -0.05
CA GLY A 18 -38.33 -27.25 0.18
C GLY A 18 -37.58 -25.94 0.00
N TRP A 19 -37.10 -25.40 1.10
CA TRP A 19 -36.13 -24.29 1.06
C TRP A 19 -34.78 -24.85 0.64
N PHE A 20 -34.39 -24.67 -0.61
CA PHE A 20 -33.00 -24.82 -1.04
C PHE A 20 -32.25 -23.57 -0.57
N ALA A 21 -31.56 -23.68 0.56
CA ALA A 21 -30.54 -22.73 0.93
C ALA A 21 -29.35 -22.87 -0.04
N ALA A 22 -29.31 -22.04 -1.08
CA ALA A 22 -28.14 -21.94 -1.93
C ALA A 22 -27.03 -21.30 -1.10
N THR A 23 -26.10 -22.10 -0.59
CA THR A 23 -24.83 -21.65 -0.07
C THR A 23 -24.07 -21.01 -1.22
N MET A 24 -24.13 -19.69 -1.34
CA MET A 24 -23.21 -18.94 -2.19
C MET A 24 -21.80 -19.11 -1.60
N LEU A 25 -21.04 -20.03 -2.17
CA LEU A 25 -19.59 -20.05 -2.00
C LEU A 25 -19.09 -18.74 -2.57
N ALA A 26 -18.64 -17.82 -1.69
CA ALA A 26 -17.94 -16.63 -2.09
C ALA A 26 -16.73 -17.07 -2.93
N GLN A 27 -16.76 -16.77 -4.23
CA GLN A 27 -15.58 -16.95 -5.07
C GLN A 27 -14.47 -16.07 -4.49
N PRO A 28 -13.25 -16.62 -4.31
CA PRO A 28 -12.13 -15.77 -3.93
C PRO A 28 -11.99 -14.67 -4.98
N ALA A 29 -11.90 -13.43 -4.53
CA ALA A 29 -11.63 -12.30 -5.41
C ALA A 29 -10.36 -12.63 -6.19
N THR A 30 -10.48 -12.87 -7.49
CA THR A 30 -9.32 -13.07 -8.36
C THR A 30 -8.51 -11.78 -8.30
N SER A 31 -7.32 -11.84 -7.68
CA SER A 31 -6.39 -10.73 -7.72
C SER A 31 -6.10 -10.42 -9.19
N LYS A 32 -6.37 -9.18 -9.59
CA LYS A 32 -6.06 -8.74 -10.95
C LYS A 32 -4.56 -8.85 -11.15
N GLU A 33 -4.14 -9.51 -12.23
CA GLU A 33 -2.73 -9.59 -12.59
C GLU A 33 -2.16 -8.18 -12.86
N PRO A 34 -0.92 -7.91 -12.43
CA PRO A 34 -0.24 -6.66 -12.77
C PRO A 34 -0.20 -6.43 -14.29
N ARG A 35 -0.26 -5.16 -14.71
CA ARG A 35 -0.13 -4.80 -16.13
C ARG A 35 1.20 -5.23 -16.73
N PHE A 36 2.23 -5.33 -15.90
CA PHE A 36 3.52 -5.87 -16.25
C PHE A 36 3.69 -7.24 -15.59
N PRO A 37 3.66 -8.36 -16.35
CA PRO A 37 4.03 -9.66 -15.80
C PRO A 37 5.43 -9.58 -15.17
N GLN A 38 5.58 -10.08 -13.94
CA GLN A 38 6.88 -10.05 -13.28
C GLN A 38 7.90 -10.88 -14.06
N LEU A 39 9.05 -10.26 -14.36
CA LEU A 39 10.17 -10.94 -15.03
C LEU A 39 11.00 -11.72 -14.01
N THR A 40 11.55 -12.85 -14.47
CA THR A 40 12.63 -13.57 -13.80
C THR A 40 13.98 -13.10 -14.33
N MET A 41 15.08 -13.41 -13.63
CA MET A 41 16.42 -12.96 -14.02
C MET A 41 16.87 -13.48 -15.40
N ASP A 42 16.43 -14.67 -15.78
CA ASP A 42 16.71 -15.29 -17.08
C ASP A 42 15.93 -14.63 -18.26
N GLN A 43 14.83 -13.94 -17.95
CA GLN A 43 14.04 -13.20 -18.94
C GLN A 43 14.55 -11.78 -19.19
N LEU A 44 15.52 -11.31 -18.39
CA LEU A 44 16.08 -9.97 -18.56
C LEU A 44 16.99 -9.90 -19.80
N ASN A 45 16.83 -8.81 -20.57
CA ASN A 45 17.77 -8.49 -21.62
C ASN A 45 19.08 -7.89 -21.08
N GLU A 46 20.10 -7.74 -21.91
CA GLU A 46 21.43 -7.26 -21.52
C GLU A 46 21.42 -5.89 -20.82
N ALA A 47 20.52 -4.99 -21.21
CA ALA A 47 20.41 -3.67 -20.57
C ALA A 47 19.74 -3.73 -19.18
N GLN A 48 18.92 -4.74 -18.91
CA GLN A 48 18.20 -4.92 -17.65
C GLN A 48 18.99 -5.70 -16.60
N LYS A 49 19.85 -6.63 -17.04
CA LYS A 49 20.59 -7.54 -16.16
C LYS A 49 21.36 -6.83 -15.03
N PRO A 50 22.18 -5.78 -15.30
CA PRO A 50 22.93 -5.12 -14.24
C PRO A 50 22.05 -4.53 -13.13
N LEU A 51 20.90 -3.93 -13.49
CA LEU A 51 19.93 -3.43 -12.53
C LEU A 51 19.24 -4.58 -11.78
N GLY A 52 18.85 -5.64 -12.47
CA GLY A 52 18.26 -6.83 -11.87
C GLY A 52 19.16 -7.45 -10.81
N GLU A 53 20.44 -7.60 -11.08
CA GLU A 53 21.44 -8.12 -10.13
C GLU A 53 21.58 -7.25 -8.87
N GLN A 54 21.49 -5.93 -9.00
CA GLN A 54 21.54 -5.02 -7.86
C GLN A 54 20.26 -5.12 -7.02
N ILE A 55 19.08 -5.15 -7.69
CA ILE A 55 17.80 -5.32 -7.01
C ILE A 55 17.76 -6.61 -6.20
N MET A 56 18.23 -7.72 -6.76
CA MET A 56 18.22 -9.03 -6.09
C MET A 56 19.05 -9.05 -4.80
N LYS A 57 20.02 -8.15 -4.61
CA LYS A 57 20.81 -8.06 -3.38
C LYS A 57 20.05 -7.44 -2.21
N VAL A 58 19.01 -6.64 -2.48
CA VAL A 58 18.30 -5.85 -1.46
C VAL A 58 16.81 -6.16 -1.38
N SER A 59 16.24 -6.76 -2.42
CA SER A 59 14.81 -7.03 -2.52
C SER A 59 14.45 -8.35 -1.83
N SER A 60 13.43 -8.32 -0.98
CA SER A 60 12.80 -9.52 -0.40
C SER A 60 11.73 -10.14 -1.31
N VAL A 61 11.36 -9.44 -2.40
CA VAL A 61 10.30 -9.84 -3.34
C VAL A 61 10.84 -10.03 -4.78
N GLY A 62 12.15 -10.17 -4.93
CA GLY A 62 12.80 -10.28 -6.22
C GLY A 62 12.57 -9.03 -7.08
N LEU A 63 12.20 -9.23 -8.34
CA LEU A 63 11.90 -8.14 -9.29
C LEU A 63 10.44 -7.65 -9.22
N GLY A 64 9.71 -7.96 -8.14
CA GLY A 64 8.32 -7.53 -7.93
C GLY A 64 8.18 -6.16 -7.26
N GLY A 65 6.94 -5.75 -7.00
CA GLY A 65 6.63 -4.45 -6.40
C GLY A 65 7.16 -3.29 -7.27
N PRO A 66 7.78 -2.25 -6.68
CA PRO A 66 8.26 -1.09 -7.44
C PRO A 66 9.36 -1.44 -8.44
N TYR A 67 10.07 -2.55 -8.24
CA TYR A 67 11.13 -2.98 -9.14
C TYR A 67 10.60 -3.50 -10.49
N ASN A 68 9.38 -4.04 -10.51
CA ASN A 68 8.77 -4.54 -11.75
C ASN A 68 8.60 -3.44 -12.82
N PRO A 69 7.97 -2.28 -12.55
CA PRO A 69 7.98 -1.18 -13.52
C PRO A 69 9.37 -0.57 -13.74
N MET A 70 10.25 -0.51 -12.73
CA MET A 70 11.59 0.07 -12.86
C MET A 70 12.45 -0.69 -13.88
N ILE A 71 12.42 -2.02 -13.86
CA ILE A 71 13.23 -2.86 -14.76
C ILE A 71 12.84 -2.69 -16.24
N ARG A 72 11.64 -2.17 -16.52
CA ARG A 72 11.16 -1.90 -17.90
C ARG A 72 11.86 -0.70 -18.55
N SER A 73 12.45 0.18 -17.75
CA SER A 73 13.24 1.32 -18.22
C SER A 73 14.60 1.30 -17.52
N PRO A 74 15.55 0.45 -17.95
CA PRO A 74 16.75 0.15 -17.17
C PRO A 74 17.64 1.36 -16.92
N VAL A 75 17.71 2.34 -17.83
CA VAL A 75 18.48 3.58 -17.62
C VAL A 75 17.85 4.45 -16.54
N LEU A 76 16.53 4.68 -16.59
CA LEU A 76 15.81 5.39 -15.53
C LEU A 76 15.81 4.57 -14.24
N GLY A 77 15.55 3.27 -14.35
CA GLY A 77 15.50 2.34 -13.23
C GLY A 77 16.80 2.33 -12.42
N GLN A 78 17.97 2.39 -13.07
CA GLN A 78 19.24 2.49 -12.36
C GLN A 78 19.34 3.78 -11.53
N ARG A 79 18.94 4.92 -12.08
CA ARG A 79 18.97 6.21 -11.36
C ARG A 79 18.01 6.23 -10.19
N LEU A 80 16.84 5.62 -10.38
CA LEU A 80 15.87 5.47 -9.29
C LEU A 80 16.36 4.49 -8.22
N TYR A 81 17.00 3.41 -8.61
CA TYR A 81 17.60 2.47 -7.67
C TYR A 81 18.67 3.14 -6.80
N ASP A 82 19.55 3.94 -7.40
CA ASP A 82 20.59 4.67 -6.66
C ASP A 82 19.96 5.66 -5.66
N LEU A 83 18.90 6.39 -6.07
CA LEU A 83 18.13 7.27 -5.19
C LEU A 83 17.44 6.48 -4.07
N PHE A 84 16.77 5.37 -4.38
CA PHE A 84 16.12 4.50 -3.40
C PHE A 84 17.12 3.96 -2.39
N TYR A 85 18.27 3.53 -2.87
CA TYR A 85 19.31 2.99 -2.00
C TYR A 85 19.77 4.05 -0.99
N TYR A 86 20.03 5.28 -1.45
CA TYR A 86 20.37 6.40 -0.58
C TYR A 86 19.24 6.68 0.44
N LEU A 87 18.04 6.93 -0.04
CA LEU A 87 16.91 7.33 0.80
C LEU A 87 16.46 6.26 1.80
N ARG A 88 16.70 5.00 1.55
CA ARG A 88 16.34 3.92 2.47
C ARG A 88 17.40 3.59 3.51
N TRP A 89 18.67 3.67 3.15
CA TRP A 89 19.74 3.15 4.00
C TRP A 89 20.86 4.14 4.31
N GLN A 90 20.92 5.27 3.63
CA GLN A 90 22.00 6.25 3.76
C GLN A 90 21.51 7.66 4.09
N THR A 91 20.21 7.91 4.09
CA THR A 91 19.63 9.22 4.42
C THR A 91 20.00 9.67 5.82
N SER A 92 20.07 10.98 6.03
CA SER A 92 20.31 11.59 7.34
C SER A 92 19.08 11.54 8.28
N VAL A 93 17.91 11.14 7.76
CA VAL A 93 16.66 11.00 8.53
C VAL A 93 16.70 9.68 9.32
N PRO A 94 16.44 9.70 10.64
CA PRO A 94 16.37 8.46 11.43
C PRO A 94 15.39 7.45 10.84
N THR A 95 15.74 6.17 10.83
CA THR A 95 14.97 5.10 10.18
C THR A 95 13.50 5.08 10.60
N LYS A 96 13.20 5.28 11.89
CA LYS A 96 11.83 5.38 12.40
C LYS A 96 11.02 6.47 11.69
N LEU A 97 11.60 7.64 11.57
CA LEU A 97 10.95 8.81 10.94
C LEU A 97 10.88 8.67 9.42
N ASN A 98 11.89 8.06 8.82
CA ASN A 98 11.91 7.73 7.40
C ASN A 98 10.76 6.77 7.04
N GLU A 99 10.63 5.65 7.75
CA GLU A 99 9.53 4.70 7.54
C GLU A 99 8.16 5.34 7.83
N PHE A 100 8.08 6.25 8.82
CA PHE A 100 6.85 6.98 9.11
C PHE A 100 6.44 7.90 7.95
N ALA A 101 7.38 8.65 7.38
CA ALA A 101 7.14 9.47 6.18
C ALA A 101 6.62 8.62 5.01
N ILE A 102 7.22 7.44 4.80
CA ILE A 102 6.77 6.48 3.78
C ILE A 102 5.33 6.02 4.02
N LEU A 103 4.97 5.70 5.27
CA LEU A 103 3.60 5.29 5.61
C LEU A 103 2.59 6.40 5.41
N ILE A 104 2.94 7.68 5.67
CA ILE A 104 2.08 8.83 5.40
C ILE A 104 1.74 8.88 3.90
N ILE A 105 2.73 8.75 3.03
CA ILE A 105 2.53 8.70 1.57
C ILE A 105 1.72 7.46 1.18
N GLY A 106 2.10 6.28 1.67
CA GLY A 106 1.41 5.02 1.40
C GLY A 106 -0.08 5.10 1.76
N ARG A 107 -0.43 5.81 2.86
CA ARG A 107 -1.83 6.03 3.24
C ARG A 107 -2.54 7.03 2.34
N GLN A 108 -1.92 8.17 2.03
CA GLN A 108 -2.49 9.20 1.15
C GLN A 108 -2.80 8.64 -0.25
N TRP A 109 -1.88 7.84 -0.79
CA TRP A 109 -2.02 7.18 -2.09
C TRP A 109 -2.80 5.86 -2.03
N ARG A 110 -3.16 5.39 -0.83
CA ARG A 110 -3.78 4.07 -0.62
C ARG A 110 -2.97 2.95 -1.28
N SER A 111 -1.66 3.09 -1.25
CA SER A 111 -0.72 2.17 -1.86
C SER A 111 -0.62 0.90 -1.01
N GLN A 112 -1.31 -0.17 -1.46
CA GLN A 112 -1.36 -1.46 -0.78
C GLN A 112 0.04 -2.05 -0.59
N VAL A 113 0.85 -1.99 -1.65
CA VAL A 113 2.19 -2.57 -1.68
C VAL A 113 3.13 -1.81 -0.73
N GLU A 114 3.12 -0.47 -0.74
CA GLU A 114 3.95 0.33 0.16
C GLU A 114 3.56 0.10 1.62
N TRP A 115 2.26 0.15 1.92
CA TRP A 115 1.81 -0.10 3.28
C TRP A 115 2.20 -1.50 3.76
N TYR A 116 1.96 -2.52 2.93
CA TYR A 116 2.31 -3.90 3.24
C TYR A 116 3.80 -4.07 3.54
N ALA A 117 4.65 -3.44 2.74
CA ALA A 117 6.10 -3.53 2.89
C ALA A 117 6.62 -2.74 4.09
N HIS A 118 6.10 -1.53 4.31
CA HIS A 118 6.70 -0.54 5.23
C HIS A 118 6.09 -0.52 6.63
N ALA A 119 4.84 -0.94 6.85
CA ALA A 119 4.26 -0.96 8.19
C ALA A 119 5.02 -1.89 9.16
N PRO A 120 5.44 -3.10 8.78
CA PRO A 120 6.30 -3.93 9.62
C PRO A 120 7.68 -3.33 9.87
N LEU A 121 8.25 -2.61 8.89
CA LEU A 121 9.55 -1.96 9.02
C LEU A 121 9.48 -0.76 9.97
N ALA A 122 8.43 0.04 9.87
CA ALA A 122 8.17 1.15 10.79
C ALA A 122 8.01 0.66 12.24
N ALA A 123 7.22 -0.39 12.47
CA ALA A 123 7.08 -1.01 13.78
C ALA A 123 8.43 -1.54 14.32
N LYS A 124 9.22 -2.22 13.48
CA LYS A 124 10.57 -2.70 13.83
C LYS A 124 11.53 -1.55 14.15
N ALA A 125 11.38 -0.40 13.48
CA ALA A 125 12.16 0.80 13.73
C ALA A 125 11.72 1.57 14.99
N GLY A 126 10.66 1.12 15.68
CA GLY A 126 10.19 1.68 16.94
C GLY A 126 9.03 2.68 16.80
N LEU A 127 8.37 2.76 15.64
CA LEU A 127 7.12 3.51 15.53
C LEU A 127 6.00 2.78 16.28
N SER A 128 5.25 3.49 17.12
CA SER A 128 4.20 2.90 17.93
C SER A 128 3.12 2.21 17.08
N PRO A 129 2.65 1.01 17.48
CA PRO A 129 1.52 0.34 16.82
C PRO A 129 0.26 1.21 16.79
N ASP A 130 0.01 2.04 17.81
CA ASP A 130 -1.15 2.94 17.85
C ASP A 130 -1.03 4.03 16.78
N ILE A 131 0.16 4.61 16.59
CA ILE A 131 0.43 5.57 15.51
C ILE A 131 0.17 4.94 14.14
N ILE A 132 0.66 3.71 13.92
CA ILE A 132 0.43 2.97 12.67
C ILE A 132 -1.06 2.70 12.46
N ALA A 133 -1.78 2.30 13.50
CA ALA A 133 -3.21 2.00 13.42
C ALA A 133 -4.06 3.26 13.14
N GLU A 134 -3.78 4.37 13.82
CA GLU A 134 -4.49 5.63 13.62
C GLU A 134 -4.21 6.20 12.21
N LEU A 135 -2.95 6.14 11.75
CA LEU A 135 -2.58 6.54 10.40
C LEU A 135 -3.29 5.66 9.35
N LYS A 136 -3.33 4.33 9.56
CA LYS A 136 -4.07 3.40 8.70
C LYS A 136 -5.55 3.79 8.58
N ALA A 137 -6.15 4.24 9.68
CA ALA A 137 -7.52 4.71 9.73
C ALA A 137 -7.72 6.13 9.17
N SER A 138 -6.73 6.72 8.49
CA SER A 138 -6.74 8.11 7.98
C SER A 138 -6.92 9.17 9.06
N LYS A 139 -6.47 8.89 10.27
CA LYS A 139 -6.49 9.85 11.38
C LYS A 139 -5.09 10.42 11.59
N ARG A 140 -5.03 11.69 12.02
CA ARG A 140 -3.78 12.21 12.58
C ARG A 140 -3.49 11.46 13.86
N PRO A 141 -2.32 10.80 13.99
CA PRO A 141 -2.00 10.07 15.21
C PRO A 141 -1.97 10.99 16.46
N SER A 142 -2.45 10.47 17.59
CA SER A 142 -2.67 11.29 18.80
C SER A 142 -1.45 11.38 19.71
N ASN A 143 -0.69 10.29 19.86
CA ASN A 143 0.40 10.17 20.81
C ASN A 143 1.78 10.15 20.14
N MET A 144 2.02 11.10 19.23
CA MET A 144 3.30 11.24 18.54
C MET A 144 4.32 11.95 19.45
N ALA A 145 5.58 11.51 19.40
CA ALA A 145 6.70 12.29 19.89
C ALA A 145 6.87 13.59 19.06
N GLU A 146 7.63 14.55 19.57
CA GLU A 146 7.80 15.85 18.89
C GLU A 146 8.34 15.69 17.45
N ASP A 147 9.36 14.85 17.26
CA ASP A 147 9.95 14.56 15.95
C ASP A 147 8.95 13.87 15.00
N GLU A 148 8.13 12.96 15.52
CA GLU A 148 7.08 12.27 14.76
C GLU A 148 5.98 13.26 14.34
N ALA A 149 5.53 14.14 15.24
CA ALA A 149 4.52 15.14 14.93
C ALA A 149 5.00 16.11 13.84
N VAL A 150 6.27 16.54 13.92
CA VAL A 150 6.88 17.40 12.90
C VAL A 150 6.95 16.69 11.54
N VAL A 151 7.35 15.41 11.50
CA VAL A 151 7.36 14.64 10.24
C VAL A 151 5.94 14.51 9.66
N TYR A 152 4.97 14.20 10.51
CA TYR A 152 3.58 14.06 10.06
C TYR A 152 3.05 15.35 9.44
N ASP A 153 3.21 16.46 10.17
CA ASP A 153 2.66 17.76 9.75
C ASP A 153 3.40 18.27 8.50
N PHE A 154 4.74 18.19 8.46
CA PHE A 154 5.55 18.61 7.32
C PHE A 154 5.23 17.80 6.05
N VAL A 155 5.25 16.47 6.12
CA VAL A 155 5.01 15.61 4.96
C VAL A 155 3.56 15.76 4.48
N THR A 156 2.61 15.80 5.42
CA THR A 156 1.18 15.92 5.07
C THR A 156 0.90 17.26 4.41
N GLU A 157 1.36 18.37 4.98
CA GLU A 157 1.15 19.69 4.41
C GLU A 157 1.79 19.80 3.02
N LEU A 158 3.07 19.42 2.90
CA LEU A 158 3.79 19.47 1.63
C LEU A 158 3.08 18.72 0.51
N THR A 159 2.58 17.51 0.80
CA THR A 159 2.03 16.63 -0.23
C THR A 159 0.55 16.85 -0.53
N THR A 160 -0.19 17.47 0.39
CA THR A 160 -1.62 17.77 0.18
C THR A 160 -1.88 19.19 -0.30
N THR A 161 -1.06 20.15 0.10
CA THR A 161 -1.22 21.57 -0.29
C THR A 161 -0.19 22.07 -1.30
N GLN A 162 0.82 21.25 -1.62
CA GLN A 162 1.97 21.56 -2.49
C GLN A 162 2.78 22.77 -1.96
N LYS A 163 2.72 23.00 -0.67
CA LYS A 163 3.43 24.04 0.07
C LYS A 163 3.83 23.55 1.46
N VAL A 164 4.75 24.27 2.09
CA VAL A 164 5.01 24.22 3.52
C VAL A 164 4.89 25.63 4.03
N SER A 165 4.03 25.87 5.02
CA SER A 165 3.89 27.17 5.66
C SER A 165 5.15 27.54 6.43
N ASP A 166 5.37 28.85 6.66
CA ASP A 166 6.50 29.32 7.47
C ASP A 166 6.44 28.75 8.89
N GLU A 167 5.23 28.50 9.40
CA GLU A 167 4.99 27.92 10.71
C GLU A 167 5.44 26.44 10.78
N THR A 168 5.01 25.62 9.84
CA THR A 168 5.43 24.22 9.74
C THR A 168 6.94 24.12 9.46
N TYR A 169 7.47 24.97 8.59
CA TYR A 169 8.91 25.01 8.32
C TYR A 169 9.71 25.40 9.58
N ALA A 170 9.26 26.39 10.34
CA ALA A 170 9.90 26.78 11.58
C ALA A 170 9.91 25.67 12.64
N GLN A 171 8.84 24.84 12.72
CA GLN A 171 8.85 23.67 13.59
C GLN A 171 9.84 22.60 13.10
N ALA A 172 9.88 22.35 11.78
CA ALA A 172 10.87 21.43 11.20
C ALA A 172 12.31 21.87 11.52
N LYS A 173 12.61 23.16 11.44
CA LYS A 173 13.94 23.71 11.75
C LYS A 173 14.35 23.59 13.22
N LYS A 174 13.42 23.41 14.16
CA LYS A 174 13.76 23.16 15.57
C LYS A 174 14.26 21.74 15.80
N VAL A 175 13.77 20.77 15.01
CA VAL A 175 14.02 19.35 15.19
C VAL A 175 15.08 18.84 14.22
N PHE A 176 15.11 19.36 12.99
CA PHE A 176 15.93 18.87 11.90
C PHE A 176 16.91 19.93 11.37
N ASN A 177 18.09 19.50 10.97
CA ASN A 177 19.01 20.32 10.20
C ASN A 177 18.59 20.40 8.72
N ASP A 178 19.26 21.24 7.93
CA ASP A 178 18.92 21.48 6.52
C ASP A 178 19.00 20.21 5.68
N GLN A 179 20.00 19.36 5.89
CA GLN A 179 20.14 18.10 5.18
C GLN A 179 18.96 17.18 5.47
N GLN A 180 18.57 17.05 6.73
CA GLN A 180 17.43 16.19 7.13
C GLN A 180 16.11 16.68 6.53
N ILE A 181 15.89 17.99 6.44
CA ILE A 181 14.69 18.57 5.81
C ILE A 181 14.68 18.26 4.30
N VAL A 182 15.84 18.39 3.63
CA VAL A 182 15.97 18.06 2.20
C VAL A 182 15.77 16.55 1.98
N ASP A 183 16.41 15.70 2.79
CA ASP A 183 16.26 14.25 2.70
C ASP A 183 14.81 13.81 2.97
N LEU A 184 14.15 14.38 3.99
CA LEU A 184 12.73 14.09 4.28
C LEU A 184 11.82 14.49 3.11
N THR A 185 12.09 15.65 2.49
CA THR A 185 11.37 16.07 1.28
C THR A 185 11.61 15.10 0.13
N ALA A 186 12.85 14.65 -0.06
CA ALA A 186 13.21 13.68 -1.09
C ALA A 186 12.56 12.31 -0.84
N VAL A 187 12.50 11.85 0.41
CA VAL A 187 11.77 10.61 0.79
C VAL A 187 10.30 10.74 0.41
N ALA A 188 9.63 11.83 0.81
CA ALA A 188 8.22 12.03 0.49
C ALA A 188 7.97 12.03 -1.02
N GLY A 189 8.72 12.82 -1.80
CA GLY A 189 8.58 12.90 -3.25
C GLY A 189 8.89 11.58 -3.96
N ASN A 190 9.92 10.87 -3.50
CA ASN A 190 10.28 9.55 -4.04
C ASN A 190 9.16 8.53 -3.84
N TYR A 191 8.55 8.48 -2.67
CA TYR A 191 7.46 7.52 -2.40
C TYR A 191 6.14 7.93 -3.05
N VAL A 192 5.89 9.20 -3.32
CA VAL A 192 4.81 9.61 -4.25
C VAL A 192 5.05 9.02 -5.64
N MET A 193 6.28 9.10 -6.17
CA MET A 193 6.62 8.50 -7.46
C MET A 193 6.50 6.97 -7.43
N VAL A 194 6.92 6.30 -6.35
CA VAL A 194 6.73 4.85 -6.16
C VAL A 194 5.25 4.49 -6.19
N ALA A 195 4.41 5.21 -5.44
CA ALA A 195 2.96 5.01 -5.43
C ALA A 195 2.35 5.17 -6.82
N MET A 196 2.80 6.17 -7.60
CA MET A 196 2.37 6.36 -9.00
C MET A 196 2.77 5.18 -9.88
N MET A 197 4.00 4.68 -9.77
CA MET A 197 4.47 3.52 -10.54
C MET A 197 3.69 2.25 -10.18
N LEU A 198 3.47 2.00 -8.90
CA LEU A 198 2.69 0.86 -8.42
C LEU A 198 1.24 0.92 -8.90
N ALA A 199 0.62 2.09 -8.82
CA ALA A 199 -0.74 2.32 -9.30
C ALA A 199 -0.84 2.16 -10.83
N MET A 200 0.11 2.72 -11.58
CA MET A 200 0.16 2.60 -13.05
C MET A 200 0.34 1.15 -13.48
N ALA A 201 1.22 0.41 -12.80
CA ALA A 201 1.48 -1.00 -13.10
C ALA A 201 0.41 -1.96 -12.55
N GLU A 202 -0.52 -1.46 -11.72
CA GLU A 202 -1.51 -2.27 -10.97
C GLU A 202 -0.83 -3.36 -10.12
N GLU A 203 0.29 -3.00 -9.50
CA GLU A 203 0.99 -3.90 -8.60
C GLU A 203 0.13 -4.19 -7.34
N THR A 204 0.12 -5.45 -6.94
CA THR A 204 -0.66 -5.92 -5.79
C THR A 204 0.24 -6.51 -4.71
N VAL A 205 -0.28 -6.66 -3.51
CA VAL A 205 0.35 -7.49 -2.48
C VAL A 205 0.36 -8.95 -2.93
N PRO A 206 1.24 -9.82 -2.35
CA PRO A 206 1.26 -11.24 -2.70
C PRO A 206 -0.14 -11.87 -2.62
N PRO A 207 -0.48 -12.80 -3.53
CA PRO A 207 -1.85 -13.37 -3.64
C PRO A 207 -2.36 -14.08 -2.38
N ASP A 208 -1.45 -14.54 -1.52
CA ASP A 208 -1.74 -15.20 -0.25
C ASP A 208 -1.90 -14.21 0.93
N LYS A 209 -1.80 -12.91 0.67
CA LYS A 209 -1.88 -11.85 1.68
C LYS A 209 -3.12 -10.98 1.49
N GLU A 210 -3.74 -10.61 2.61
CA GLU A 210 -4.83 -9.64 2.58
C GLU A 210 -4.29 -8.22 2.29
N PRO A 211 -4.94 -7.47 1.38
CA PRO A 211 -4.61 -6.07 1.15
C PRO A 211 -4.79 -5.24 2.43
N PRO A 212 -3.85 -4.36 2.78
CA PRO A 212 -3.94 -3.51 3.97
C PRO A 212 -5.18 -2.61 4.03
N PHE A 213 -5.67 -2.17 2.88
CA PHE A 213 -6.85 -1.30 2.75
C PHE A 213 -7.96 -2.02 1.99
N LYS A 214 -9.21 -1.79 2.38
CA LYS A 214 -10.36 -2.32 1.63
C LYS A 214 -10.46 -1.66 0.26
N VAL A 215 -10.85 -2.44 -0.74
CA VAL A 215 -11.13 -1.92 -2.09
C VAL A 215 -12.30 -0.94 -1.99
N GLY A 216 -12.11 0.31 -2.44
CA GLY A 216 -13.13 1.36 -2.41
C GLY A 216 -13.20 2.18 -1.10
N GLU A 217 -12.42 1.90 -0.08
CA GLU A 217 -12.27 2.80 1.08
C GLU A 217 -11.64 4.13 0.64
N LYS A 218 -12.35 5.26 0.94
CA LYS A 218 -11.84 6.62 0.65
C LYS A 218 -10.98 7.14 1.77
#